data_48b219cd792e137a6980f9351f5c03c5
#
_entry.id   48b219cd792e137a6980f9351f5c03c5
#
_cell.length_a   1.000
_cell.length_b   1.000
_cell.length_c   1.000
_cell.angle_alpha   90.00
_cell.angle_beta   90.00
_cell.angle_gamma   90.00
#
_symmetry.space_group_name_H-M   'P 1'
#
loop_
_entity.id
_entity.type
_entity.pdbx_description
1 polymer ?
#
loop_
_entity_poly.entity_id
_entity_poly.type
_entity_poly.pdbx_seq_one_letter_code
_entity_poly.pdbx_strand_id
1 'polypeptide(L)'
;MPTESKIGASRRGLTLAARLGWAAAPGRALLLGGLVLLAFAAQPAFADARSQAKRLHDRIAGVPASPAVLDDMAADIAAGRTIDAAYTAMENRSFYDVTLKNFAMPWTNRDQTMFAPLNDYVATVIGMVRDDVPFNGVLSDDILYVGSGVSGAPAYSPSSNAHYEALEAAGANLKTALVRTTQSSAAGLPSDATAGVLTTRAAAQAFFIAGTNRAMFRYTMLNHLCEDLEQIQDPTRPPDRVRQDVSRSPGGDSRVFRNNCVACHAGMDPLTQAFAYYDYDDAAGRLVYSNGQVRPKYFNNDETFRPGFVTPDDRWDNYWRKGRNALLGWDPSLPGSGQGAKSLGRELAGSERFARCQVEKVFKNVCFRVPSDAQDRARVDAMTASFKANRYSLKRVFAEAATYCIGE
;
A
#
# COMPACT_ATOMS: atom_id res chain seq x y z
N MET A 1 24.90 48.88 11.91
CA MET A 1 26.02 49.73 11.43
C MET A 1 26.67 48.98 10.28
N PRO A 2 26.88 49.66 9.14
CA PRO A 2 27.10 49.09 7.85
C PRO A 2 28.57 49.15 7.43
N THR A 3 28.92 48.40 6.38
CA THR A 3 29.83 48.97 5.34
C THR A 3 29.65 48.29 4.00
N GLU A 4 29.14 49.06 3.07
CA GLU A 4 29.25 48.89 1.63
C GLU A 4 30.68 49.01 1.13
N SER A 5 31.00 48.38 0.03
CA SER A 5 31.93 48.94 -0.92
C SER A 5 31.60 48.54 -2.38
N LYS A 6 31.23 49.56 -3.13
CA LYS A 6 31.13 49.60 -4.60
C LYS A 6 32.51 49.83 -5.23
N ILE A 7 32.52 49.70 -6.56
CA ILE A 7 33.38 50.30 -7.63
C ILE A 7 33.88 49.20 -8.56
N GLY A 8 33.80 49.24 -9.89
CA GLY A 8 33.44 50.25 -10.86
C GLY A 8 33.73 49.71 -12.27
N ALA A 9 33.01 50.22 -13.21
CA ALA A 9 33.08 49.91 -14.65
C ALA A 9 34.31 50.48 -15.36
N SER A 10 34.73 49.87 -16.49
CA SER A 10 35.35 50.60 -17.56
C SER A 10 35.16 49.93 -18.94
N ARG A 11 34.56 50.70 -19.83
CA ARG A 11 34.47 50.54 -21.30
C ARG A 11 35.78 50.93 -21.98
N ARG A 12 36.00 50.36 -23.16
CA ARG A 12 36.57 50.91 -24.46
C ARG A 12 36.84 49.69 -25.35
N GLY A 13 36.34 49.42 -26.51
CA GLY A 13 36.01 50.28 -27.66
C GLY A 13 37.18 50.51 -28.55
N LEU A 14 37.34 49.82 -29.70
CA LEU A 14 37.96 50.35 -30.89
C LEU A 14 37.67 49.47 -32.14
N THR A 15 37.03 50.07 -33.10
CA THR A 15 36.83 49.66 -34.48
C THR A 15 38.10 49.85 -35.30
N LEU A 16 38.35 49.00 -36.29
CA LEU A 16 38.95 49.47 -37.56
C LEU A 16 38.61 48.52 -38.72
N ALA A 17 38.14 49.12 -39.82
CA ALA A 17 37.85 48.53 -41.12
C ALA A 17 39.01 48.88 -42.13
N ALA A 18 39.23 47.97 -43.09
CA ALA A 18 39.76 48.31 -44.45
C ALA A 18 39.74 47.01 -45.26
N ARG A 19 39.03 46.88 -46.28
CA ARG A 19 38.93 47.27 -47.71
C ARG A 19 39.94 46.57 -48.61
N LEU A 20 39.36 45.85 -49.61
CA LEU A 20 39.65 45.76 -51.05
C LEU A 20 40.72 44.81 -51.59
N GLY A 21 40.23 44.02 -52.55
CA GLY A 21 41.09 43.44 -53.62
C GLY A 21 40.35 42.43 -54.50
N TRP A 22 39.85 42.90 -55.65
CA TRP A 22 39.31 42.11 -56.75
C TRP A 22 40.40 41.44 -57.56
N ALA A 23 40.17 40.19 -58.03
CA ALA A 23 40.59 39.79 -59.38
C ALA A 23 39.89 38.51 -59.83
N ALA A 24 39.48 38.47 -61.10
CA ALA A 24 38.52 37.53 -61.72
C ALA A 24 39.18 36.27 -62.34
N ALA A 25 38.52 35.16 -62.29
CA ALA A 25 38.17 34.07 -63.25
C ALA A 25 39.16 33.64 -64.36
N PRO A 26 38.97 32.50 -65.11
CA PRO A 26 38.05 31.36 -64.94
C PRO A 26 38.72 29.95 -65.15
N GLY A 27 38.05 28.90 -64.84
CA GLY A 27 38.45 27.54 -65.27
C GLY A 27 37.49 26.44 -64.80
N ARG A 28 36.75 25.93 -65.77
CA ARG A 28 35.77 24.84 -65.62
C ARG A 28 36.42 23.56 -65.12
N ALA A 29 35.79 22.93 -64.13
CA ALA A 29 35.68 21.47 -64.01
C ALA A 29 34.48 21.11 -63.15
N LEU A 30 33.47 20.50 -63.75
CA LEU A 30 32.35 19.81 -63.09
C LEU A 30 32.90 18.60 -62.32
N LEU A 31 32.68 18.58 -61.02
CA LEU A 31 32.62 17.35 -60.25
C LEU A 31 31.37 17.40 -59.30
N LEU A 32 30.32 16.75 -59.77
CA LEU A 32 29.18 16.39 -58.97
C LEU A 32 29.65 15.44 -57.84
N GLY A 33 29.95 16.01 -56.69
CA GLY A 33 30.13 15.28 -55.42
C GLY A 33 28.86 15.43 -54.61
N GLY A 34 27.94 14.49 -54.73
CA GLY A 34 26.74 14.46 -53.91
C GLY A 34 27.11 14.31 -52.41
N LEU A 35 27.02 15.40 -51.69
CA LEU A 35 27.04 15.39 -50.24
C LEU A 35 25.66 14.89 -49.78
N VAL A 36 25.49 13.56 -49.67
CA VAL A 36 24.38 12.93 -48.94
C VAL A 36 24.65 13.25 -47.47
N LEU A 37 24.08 14.33 -46.98
CA LEU A 37 23.90 14.58 -45.56
C LEU A 37 22.93 13.51 -45.07
N LEU A 38 23.47 12.37 -44.62
CA LEU A 38 22.77 11.45 -43.73
C LEU A 38 22.43 12.19 -42.44
N ALA A 39 21.29 12.87 -42.42
CA ALA A 39 20.64 13.27 -41.17
C ALA A 39 20.32 11.97 -40.42
N PHE A 40 21.23 11.52 -39.58
CA PHE A 40 20.87 10.63 -38.48
C PHE A 40 19.93 11.46 -37.59
N ALA A 41 18.63 11.42 -37.91
CA ALA A 41 17.62 11.70 -36.91
C ALA A 41 17.92 10.70 -35.80
N ALA A 42 18.45 11.18 -34.67
CA ALA A 42 18.47 10.41 -33.43
C ALA A 42 17.01 10.11 -33.10
N GLN A 43 16.52 9.01 -33.64
CA GLN A 43 15.25 8.47 -33.16
C GLN A 43 15.47 8.20 -31.67
N PRO A 44 14.59 8.70 -30.80
CA PRO A 44 14.61 8.24 -29.41
C PRO A 44 14.64 6.72 -29.49
N ALA A 45 15.68 6.11 -28.94
CA ALA A 45 15.82 4.67 -28.92
C ALA A 45 14.72 4.15 -27.98
N PHE A 46 13.51 4.02 -28.51
CA PHE A 46 12.49 3.21 -27.83
C PHE A 46 13.10 1.82 -27.74
N ALA A 47 13.24 1.35 -26.49
CA ALA A 47 13.66 -0.02 -26.27
C ALA A 47 12.78 -0.92 -27.15
N ASP A 48 13.40 -1.86 -27.87
CA ASP A 48 12.64 -2.82 -28.65
C ASP A 48 11.66 -3.60 -27.77
N ALA A 49 10.63 -4.18 -28.37
CA ALA A 49 9.57 -4.88 -27.63
C ALA A 49 10.12 -5.99 -26.73
N ARG A 50 11.24 -6.63 -27.11
CA ARG A 50 11.87 -7.67 -26.30
C ARG A 50 12.55 -7.10 -25.05
N SER A 51 13.22 -5.96 -25.15
CA SER A 51 13.81 -5.27 -24.00
C SER A 51 12.72 -4.73 -23.06
N GLN A 52 11.59 -4.30 -23.60
CA GLN A 52 10.41 -3.91 -22.84
C GLN A 52 9.81 -5.12 -22.13
N ALA A 53 9.63 -6.25 -22.81
CA ALA A 53 9.13 -7.51 -22.23
C ALA A 53 10.01 -7.98 -21.06
N LYS A 54 11.34 -7.93 -21.24
CA LYS A 54 12.28 -8.27 -20.16
C LYS A 54 12.09 -7.38 -18.93
N ARG A 55 12.06 -6.06 -19.10
CA ARG A 55 11.87 -5.14 -17.99
C ARG A 55 10.53 -5.35 -17.28
N LEU A 56 9.47 -5.54 -18.04
CA LEU A 56 8.14 -5.77 -17.51
C LEU A 56 8.10 -7.06 -16.68
N HIS A 57 8.68 -8.16 -17.20
CA HIS A 57 8.74 -9.42 -16.48
C HIS A 57 9.58 -9.32 -15.21
N ASP A 58 10.77 -8.71 -15.29
CA ASP A 58 11.68 -8.56 -14.15
C ASP A 58 11.02 -7.72 -13.04
N ARG A 59 10.25 -6.68 -13.38
CA ARG A 59 9.53 -5.83 -12.41
C ARG A 59 8.35 -6.53 -11.74
N ILE A 60 7.66 -7.39 -12.46
CA ILE A 60 6.51 -8.15 -11.93
C ILE A 60 6.96 -9.40 -11.18
N ALA A 61 7.74 -10.25 -11.82
CA ALA A 61 8.11 -11.55 -11.26
C ALA A 61 9.35 -11.50 -10.37
N GLY A 62 10.19 -10.47 -10.49
CA GLY A 62 11.45 -10.36 -9.75
C GLY A 62 12.53 -11.35 -10.19
N VAL A 63 12.31 -12.08 -11.29
CA VAL A 63 13.23 -13.05 -11.86
C VAL A 63 13.22 -12.97 -13.39
N PRO A 64 14.29 -13.41 -14.10
CA PRO A 64 14.29 -13.45 -15.55
C PRO A 64 13.24 -14.39 -16.13
N ALA A 65 12.63 -13.98 -17.25
CA ALA A 65 11.76 -14.85 -18.03
C ALA A 65 12.56 -15.86 -18.87
N SER A 66 11.94 -16.99 -19.22
CA SER A 66 12.48 -17.87 -20.24
C SER A 66 12.45 -17.19 -21.63
N PRO A 67 13.32 -17.61 -22.58
CA PRO A 67 13.31 -17.03 -23.93
C PRO A 67 11.93 -17.09 -24.61
N ALA A 68 11.20 -18.19 -24.46
CA ALA A 68 9.87 -18.36 -25.06
C ALA A 68 8.86 -17.35 -24.46
N VAL A 69 8.82 -17.19 -23.14
CA VAL A 69 7.95 -16.20 -22.47
C VAL A 69 8.31 -14.77 -22.91
N LEU A 70 9.61 -14.47 -23.07
CA LEU A 70 10.02 -13.16 -23.57
C LEU A 70 9.56 -12.91 -25.00
N ASP A 71 9.59 -13.92 -25.86
CA ASP A 71 9.16 -13.80 -27.26
C ASP A 71 7.63 -13.59 -27.34
N ASP A 72 6.85 -14.33 -26.56
CA ASP A 72 5.40 -14.17 -26.45
C ASP A 72 5.03 -12.76 -25.94
N MET A 73 5.65 -12.32 -24.85
CA MET A 73 5.44 -11.00 -24.29
C MET A 73 5.85 -9.88 -25.25
N ALA A 74 6.95 -10.05 -25.98
CA ALA A 74 7.42 -9.08 -26.97
C ALA A 74 6.43 -8.98 -28.15
N ALA A 75 5.85 -10.09 -28.58
CA ALA A 75 4.80 -10.09 -29.61
C ALA A 75 3.55 -9.33 -29.14
N ASP A 76 3.13 -9.51 -27.89
CA ASP A 76 2.00 -8.77 -27.31
C ASP A 76 2.29 -7.27 -27.24
N ILE A 77 3.50 -6.88 -26.77
CA ILE A 77 3.91 -5.48 -26.69
C ILE A 77 3.94 -4.85 -28.09
N ALA A 78 4.53 -5.53 -29.09
CA ALA A 78 4.58 -5.06 -30.47
C ALA A 78 3.18 -4.88 -31.08
N ALA A 79 2.21 -5.67 -30.63
CA ALA A 79 0.81 -5.57 -31.03
C ALA A 79 -0.01 -4.56 -30.20
N GLY A 80 0.62 -3.82 -29.29
CA GLY A 80 -0.07 -2.85 -28.40
C GLY A 80 -0.82 -3.48 -27.23
N ARG A 81 -0.64 -4.77 -26.97
CA ARG A 81 -1.29 -5.52 -25.85
C ARG A 81 -0.38 -5.63 -24.62
N THR A 82 0.20 -4.53 -24.17
CA THR A 82 1.18 -4.51 -23.06
C THR A 82 0.56 -5.00 -21.73
N ILE A 83 -0.72 -4.79 -21.53
CA ILE A 83 -1.43 -5.33 -20.35
C ILE A 83 -1.47 -6.87 -20.38
N ASP A 84 -1.66 -7.49 -21.54
CA ASP A 84 -1.67 -8.95 -21.68
C ASP A 84 -0.26 -9.51 -21.39
N ALA A 85 0.79 -8.86 -21.90
CA ALA A 85 2.16 -9.19 -21.55
C ALA A 85 2.43 -9.11 -20.03
N ALA A 86 1.82 -8.14 -19.33
CA ALA A 86 1.94 -8.05 -17.88
C ALA A 86 1.24 -9.23 -17.17
N TYR A 87 0.07 -9.65 -17.64
CA TYR A 87 -0.58 -10.85 -17.10
C TYR A 87 0.25 -12.11 -17.38
N THR A 88 0.88 -12.22 -18.55
CA THR A 88 1.81 -13.32 -18.85
C THR A 88 2.98 -13.36 -17.85
N ALA A 89 3.55 -12.21 -17.49
CA ALA A 89 4.58 -12.15 -16.45
C ALA A 89 4.07 -12.62 -15.07
N MET A 90 2.80 -12.36 -14.73
CA MET A 90 2.19 -12.80 -13.47
C MET A 90 1.91 -14.31 -13.43
N GLU A 91 2.01 -15.01 -14.57
CA GLU A 91 1.94 -16.47 -14.58
C GLU A 91 3.17 -17.11 -13.94
N ASN A 92 4.28 -16.40 -13.84
CA ASN A 92 5.46 -16.85 -13.12
C ASN A 92 5.17 -16.97 -11.61
N ARG A 93 5.48 -18.12 -11.02
CA ARG A 93 5.26 -18.37 -9.59
C ARG A 93 5.94 -17.34 -8.67
N SER A 94 7.08 -16.78 -9.10
CA SER A 94 7.83 -15.82 -8.30
C SER A 94 7.07 -14.51 -8.03
N PHE A 95 6.09 -14.16 -8.87
CA PHE A 95 5.17 -13.06 -8.59
C PHE A 95 4.44 -13.30 -7.26
N TYR A 96 4.00 -14.53 -6.99
CA TYR A 96 3.29 -14.91 -5.77
C TYR A 96 4.25 -15.21 -4.61
N ASP A 97 5.29 -15.98 -4.88
CA ASP A 97 6.21 -16.49 -3.87
C ASP A 97 7.18 -15.44 -3.34
N VAL A 98 7.50 -14.41 -4.15
CA VAL A 98 8.50 -13.39 -3.84
C VAL A 98 7.88 -11.99 -3.87
N THR A 99 7.36 -11.54 -5.03
CA THR A 99 6.92 -10.15 -5.19
C THR A 99 5.76 -9.83 -4.26
N LEU A 100 4.67 -10.59 -4.28
CA LEU A 100 3.51 -10.36 -3.42
C LEU A 100 3.81 -10.64 -1.94
N LYS A 101 4.65 -11.62 -1.65
CA LYS A 101 5.11 -11.87 -0.28
C LYS A 101 5.82 -10.63 0.28
N ASN A 102 6.82 -10.13 -0.43
CA ASN A 102 7.58 -8.96 0.00
C ASN A 102 6.73 -7.68 0.03
N PHE A 103 5.73 -7.57 -0.87
CA PHE A 103 4.78 -6.46 -0.91
C PHE A 103 3.90 -6.41 0.33
N ALA A 104 3.39 -7.56 0.80
CA ALA A 104 2.44 -7.62 1.91
C ALA A 104 3.10 -7.84 3.29
N MET A 105 4.31 -8.44 3.35
CA MET A 105 4.95 -8.79 4.62
C MET A 105 5.14 -7.62 5.58
N PRO A 106 5.54 -6.41 5.15
CA PRO A 106 5.65 -5.25 6.03
C PRO A 106 4.36 -4.88 6.77
N TRP A 107 3.21 -5.29 6.26
CA TRP A 107 1.91 -4.96 6.87
C TRP A 107 1.57 -5.84 8.07
N THR A 108 2.33 -6.89 8.31
CA THR A 108 2.05 -7.91 9.32
C THR A 108 2.82 -7.73 10.62
N ASN A 109 3.68 -6.72 10.69
CA ASN A 109 4.54 -6.50 11.84
C ASN A 109 4.80 -5.00 12.08
N ARG A 110 5.12 -4.64 13.33
CA ARG A 110 5.31 -3.24 13.75
C ARG A 110 6.59 -2.62 13.22
N ASP A 111 7.60 -3.43 12.92
CA ASP A 111 8.87 -2.97 12.36
C ASP A 111 8.79 -2.75 10.85
N GLN A 112 7.67 -3.10 10.24
CA GLN A 112 7.43 -3.03 8.80
C GLN A 112 8.54 -3.70 7.97
N THR A 113 9.13 -4.75 8.51
CA THR A 113 10.16 -5.52 7.82
C THR A 113 9.57 -6.58 6.89
N MET A 114 10.27 -6.84 5.78
CA MET A 114 9.96 -7.95 4.88
C MET A 114 10.61 -9.28 5.33
N PHE A 115 11.51 -9.25 6.33
CA PHE A 115 12.25 -10.39 6.82
C PHE A 115 11.50 -11.09 7.97
N ALA A 116 10.25 -11.45 7.71
CA ALA A 116 9.43 -12.23 8.62
C ALA A 116 8.91 -13.49 7.92
N PRO A 117 8.57 -14.57 8.67
CA PRO A 117 8.03 -15.79 8.09
C PRO A 117 6.69 -15.54 7.39
N LEU A 118 6.41 -16.32 6.34
CA LEU A 118 5.07 -16.39 5.74
C LEU A 118 4.04 -16.64 6.82
N ASN A 119 2.88 -15.99 6.72
CA ASN A 119 1.81 -16.07 7.69
C ASN A 119 0.42 -15.96 7.03
N ASP A 120 -0.63 -16.13 7.81
CA ASP A 120 -2.02 -16.13 7.35
C ASP A 120 -2.45 -14.81 6.69
N TYR A 121 -1.95 -13.69 7.17
CA TYR A 121 -2.21 -12.37 6.57
C TYR A 121 -1.65 -12.29 5.15
N VAL A 122 -0.35 -12.58 4.99
CA VAL A 122 0.34 -12.51 3.69
C VAL A 122 -0.25 -13.52 2.71
N ALA A 123 -0.47 -14.76 3.16
CA ALA A 123 -1.08 -15.79 2.33
C ALA A 123 -2.48 -15.37 1.84
N THR A 124 -3.25 -14.67 2.69
CA THR A 124 -4.57 -14.15 2.31
C THR A 124 -4.46 -13.05 1.27
N VAL A 125 -3.53 -12.11 1.40
CA VAL A 125 -3.29 -11.08 0.38
C VAL A 125 -2.86 -11.71 -0.95
N ILE A 126 -1.93 -12.67 -0.92
CA ILE A 126 -1.47 -13.39 -2.13
C ILE A 126 -2.64 -14.09 -2.81
N GLY A 127 -3.46 -14.81 -2.04
CA GLY A 127 -4.62 -15.55 -2.57
C GLY A 127 -5.66 -14.62 -3.17
N MET A 128 -5.97 -13.50 -2.51
CA MET A 128 -6.91 -12.50 -3.04
C MET A 128 -6.43 -11.91 -4.38
N VAL A 129 -5.14 -11.60 -4.52
CA VAL A 129 -4.57 -11.10 -5.78
C VAL A 129 -4.57 -12.19 -6.86
N ARG A 130 -4.22 -13.43 -6.51
CA ARG A 130 -4.22 -14.57 -7.45
C ARG A 130 -5.60 -14.81 -8.05
N ASP A 131 -6.63 -14.86 -7.20
CA ASP A 131 -8.00 -15.17 -7.56
C ASP A 131 -8.80 -13.95 -8.03
N ASP A 132 -8.14 -12.79 -8.10
CA ASP A 132 -8.73 -11.49 -8.49
C ASP A 132 -9.98 -11.15 -7.66
N VAL A 133 -9.95 -11.46 -6.35
CA VAL A 133 -11.00 -11.12 -5.41
C VAL A 133 -11.00 -9.59 -5.20
N PRO A 134 -12.18 -8.94 -5.16
CA PRO A 134 -12.26 -7.50 -4.90
C PRO A 134 -11.48 -7.09 -3.66
N PHE A 135 -10.40 -6.32 -3.85
CA PHE A 135 -9.43 -6.05 -2.78
C PHE A 135 -9.96 -5.12 -1.68
N ASN A 136 -11.06 -4.42 -1.92
CA ASN A 136 -11.76 -3.67 -0.87
C ASN A 136 -12.37 -4.58 0.22
N GLY A 137 -12.50 -5.89 -0.04
CA GLY A 137 -12.86 -6.88 0.98
C GLY A 137 -11.73 -7.26 1.93
N VAL A 138 -10.48 -6.80 1.69
CA VAL A 138 -9.30 -7.18 2.49
C VAL A 138 -9.42 -6.81 3.97
N LEU A 139 -10.23 -5.80 4.32
CA LEU A 139 -10.46 -5.34 5.70
C LEU A 139 -11.80 -5.83 6.30
N SER A 140 -12.64 -6.55 5.54
CA SER A 140 -14.01 -6.85 5.99
C SER A 140 -14.50 -8.24 5.67
N ASP A 141 -13.95 -8.93 4.67
CA ASP A 141 -14.50 -10.21 4.24
C ASP A 141 -14.16 -11.34 5.21
N ASP A 142 -15.06 -12.33 5.27
CA ASP A 142 -14.76 -13.61 5.91
C ASP A 142 -13.93 -14.46 4.95
N ILE A 143 -12.63 -14.22 4.94
CA ILE A 143 -11.69 -14.79 3.98
C ILE A 143 -10.38 -15.19 4.64
N LEU A 144 -9.84 -16.32 4.21
CA LEU A 144 -8.54 -16.83 4.60
C LEU A 144 -8.00 -17.68 3.44
N TYR A 145 -6.68 -17.74 3.30
CA TYR A 145 -6.03 -18.67 2.40
C TYR A 145 -5.06 -19.56 3.15
N VAL A 146 -5.18 -20.85 2.97
CA VAL A 146 -4.34 -21.88 3.60
C VAL A 146 -3.66 -22.73 2.53
N GLY A 147 -2.53 -23.32 2.85
CA GLY A 147 -1.84 -24.24 1.96
C GLY A 147 -2.54 -25.60 1.89
N SER A 148 -2.49 -26.25 0.72
CA SER A 148 -2.97 -27.59 0.50
C SER A 148 -2.02 -28.39 -0.38
N GLY A 149 -1.93 -29.70 -0.15
CA GLY A 149 -1.11 -30.60 -0.98
C GLY A 149 0.40 -30.48 -0.82
N VAL A 150 0.89 -29.81 0.24
CA VAL A 150 2.32 -29.66 0.51
C VAL A 150 2.75 -30.71 1.54
N SER A 151 3.64 -31.61 1.11
CA SER A 151 4.13 -32.71 1.96
C SER A 151 4.86 -32.16 3.17
N GLY A 152 4.57 -32.70 4.35
CA GLY A 152 5.20 -32.28 5.62
C GLY A 152 4.66 -31.01 6.25
N ALA A 153 3.78 -30.26 5.56
CA ALA A 153 3.14 -29.12 6.17
C ALA A 153 1.99 -29.57 7.12
N PRO A 154 2.00 -29.14 8.41
CA PRO A 154 0.89 -29.42 9.30
C PRO A 154 -0.39 -28.74 8.80
N ALA A 155 -1.55 -29.19 9.27
CA ALA A 155 -2.80 -28.49 9.03
C ALA A 155 -2.75 -27.06 9.60
N TYR A 156 -3.53 -26.13 8.99
CA TYR A 156 -3.70 -24.79 9.55
C TYR A 156 -4.19 -24.84 10.99
N SER A 157 -3.62 -23.95 11.81
CA SER A 157 -4.04 -23.77 13.19
C SER A 157 -4.20 -22.27 13.51
N PRO A 158 -5.29 -21.85 14.15
CA PRO A 158 -5.46 -20.45 14.57
C PRO A 158 -4.53 -20.05 15.73
N SER A 159 -3.79 -21.01 16.31
CA SER A 159 -2.87 -20.79 17.44
C SER A 159 -1.41 -20.97 17.09
N SER A 160 -1.06 -21.27 15.82
CA SER A 160 0.32 -21.50 15.42
C SER A 160 0.58 -21.04 13.97
N ASN A 161 1.77 -20.51 13.72
CA ASN A 161 2.23 -20.18 12.36
C ASN A 161 2.91 -21.35 11.64
N ALA A 162 3.07 -22.50 12.30
CA ALA A 162 3.85 -23.65 11.79
C ALA A 162 3.38 -24.13 10.40
N HIS A 163 2.10 -24.00 10.09
CA HIS A 163 1.58 -24.28 8.75
C HIS A 163 2.27 -23.46 7.66
N TYR A 164 2.30 -22.15 7.81
CA TYR A 164 2.86 -21.24 6.80
C TYR A 164 4.39 -21.29 6.76
N GLU A 165 5.04 -21.47 7.91
CA GLU A 165 6.50 -21.70 7.99
C GLU A 165 6.90 -22.97 7.26
N ALA A 166 6.10 -24.03 7.35
CA ALA A 166 6.34 -25.27 6.61
C ALA A 166 6.13 -25.10 5.10
N LEU A 167 5.14 -24.29 4.66
CA LEU A 167 4.97 -23.95 3.24
C LEU A 167 6.21 -23.23 2.71
N GLU A 168 6.72 -22.28 3.48
CA GLU A 168 7.91 -21.51 3.11
C GLU A 168 9.16 -22.39 3.08
N ALA A 169 9.39 -23.20 4.12
CA ALA A 169 10.53 -24.11 4.20
C ALA A 169 10.54 -25.16 3.08
N ALA A 170 9.36 -25.62 2.65
CA ALA A 170 9.21 -26.52 1.51
C ALA A 170 9.36 -25.83 0.14
N GLY A 171 9.51 -24.49 0.09
CA GLY A 171 9.50 -23.74 -1.17
C GLY A 171 8.21 -23.94 -1.95
N ALA A 172 7.08 -24.02 -1.27
CA ALA A 172 5.77 -24.25 -1.89
C ALA A 172 5.46 -23.21 -2.95
N ASN A 173 4.88 -23.64 -4.08
CA ASN A 173 4.38 -22.74 -5.09
C ASN A 173 3.07 -22.11 -4.61
N LEU A 174 3.10 -20.91 -4.07
CA LEU A 174 1.93 -20.23 -3.49
C LEU A 174 0.84 -19.95 -4.52
N LYS A 175 1.18 -19.87 -5.82
CA LYS A 175 0.20 -19.74 -6.89
C LYS A 175 -0.75 -20.95 -6.93
N THR A 176 -0.25 -22.15 -6.69
CA THR A 176 -1.03 -23.39 -6.80
C THR A 176 -1.37 -24.02 -5.46
N ALA A 177 -0.56 -23.80 -4.43
CA ALA A 177 -0.74 -24.42 -3.11
C ALA A 177 -1.80 -23.75 -2.26
N LEU A 178 -2.05 -22.42 -2.43
CA LEU A 178 -3.03 -21.72 -1.62
C LEU A 178 -4.47 -22.05 -2.02
N VAL A 179 -5.31 -22.34 -1.03
CA VAL A 179 -6.74 -22.63 -1.19
C VAL A 179 -7.54 -21.65 -0.34
N ARG A 180 -8.59 -21.09 -0.94
CA ARG A 180 -9.50 -20.17 -0.25
C ARG A 180 -10.36 -20.90 0.75
N THR A 181 -10.49 -20.35 1.95
CA THR A 181 -11.42 -20.76 2.99
C THR A 181 -11.97 -19.51 3.72
N THR A 182 -12.69 -19.68 4.80
CA THR A 182 -13.19 -18.60 5.66
C THR A 182 -12.55 -18.67 7.04
N GLN A 183 -12.38 -17.51 7.68
CA GLN A 183 -11.92 -17.48 9.08
C GLN A 183 -12.94 -18.08 10.02
N SER A 184 -14.23 -17.91 9.74
CA SER A 184 -15.29 -18.50 10.52
C SER A 184 -15.21 -20.02 10.54
N SER A 185 -14.87 -20.64 9.40
CA SER A 185 -14.69 -22.09 9.28
C SER A 185 -13.36 -22.58 9.87
N ALA A 186 -12.25 -21.89 9.54
CA ALA A 186 -10.91 -22.37 9.86
C ALA A 186 -10.44 -21.99 11.27
N ALA A 187 -10.84 -20.81 11.77
CA ALA A 187 -10.43 -20.29 13.08
C ALA A 187 -11.55 -20.28 14.13
N GLY A 188 -12.78 -20.61 13.74
CA GLY A 188 -13.93 -20.65 14.66
C GLY A 188 -14.41 -19.29 15.13
N LEU A 189 -14.09 -18.21 14.41
CA LEU A 189 -14.64 -16.89 14.68
C LEU A 189 -16.09 -16.80 14.19
N PRO A 190 -17.00 -16.12 14.90
CA PRO A 190 -18.30 -15.78 14.32
C PRO A 190 -18.12 -15.02 13.00
N SER A 191 -18.92 -15.31 11.98
CA SER A 191 -18.77 -14.72 10.65
C SER A 191 -18.94 -13.20 10.62
N ASP A 192 -19.68 -12.64 11.56
CA ASP A 192 -19.84 -11.20 11.77
C ASP A 192 -18.65 -10.55 12.50
N ALA A 193 -17.86 -11.37 13.21
CA ALA A 193 -16.61 -10.94 13.88
C ALA A 193 -15.37 -11.06 13.00
N THR A 194 -15.47 -11.63 11.81
CA THR A 194 -14.34 -11.66 10.88
C THR A 194 -14.20 -10.32 10.18
N ALA A 195 -12.97 -9.87 9.96
CA ALA A 195 -12.66 -8.57 9.32
C ALA A 195 -11.42 -8.66 8.42
N GLY A 196 -11.48 -9.54 7.44
CA GLY A 196 -10.39 -9.74 6.48
C GLY A 196 -9.07 -10.00 7.19
N VAL A 197 -8.01 -9.35 6.72
CA VAL A 197 -6.68 -9.54 7.29
C VAL A 197 -6.53 -9.01 8.73
N LEU A 198 -7.43 -8.12 9.19
CA LEU A 198 -7.37 -7.56 10.54
C LEU A 198 -7.61 -8.60 11.64
N THR A 199 -8.33 -9.66 11.33
CA THR A 199 -8.65 -10.74 12.26
C THR A 199 -7.87 -12.03 11.98
N THR A 200 -6.80 -11.94 11.20
CA THR A 200 -5.80 -13.02 11.08
C THR A 200 -5.00 -13.15 12.38
N ARG A 201 -4.42 -14.33 12.61
CA ARG A 201 -3.54 -14.58 13.76
C ARG A 201 -2.34 -13.62 13.75
N ALA A 202 -1.70 -13.42 12.60
CA ALA A 202 -0.53 -12.55 12.47
C ALA A 202 -0.86 -11.09 12.82
N ALA A 203 -1.96 -10.55 12.31
CA ALA A 203 -2.40 -9.20 12.64
C ALA A 203 -2.73 -9.07 14.13
N ALA A 204 -3.41 -10.07 14.70
CA ALA A 204 -3.79 -10.06 16.11
C ALA A 204 -2.55 -10.06 17.02
N GLN A 205 -1.58 -10.90 16.72
CA GLN A 205 -0.31 -10.99 17.45
C GLN A 205 0.47 -9.66 17.40
N ALA A 206 0.49 -9.02 16.25
CA ALA A 206 1.25 -7.80 16.07
C ALA A 206 0.55 -6.57 16.67
N PHE A 207 -0.78 -6.51 16.64
CA PHE A 207 -1.52 -5.26 16.80
C PHE A 207 -2.61 -5.26 17.87
N PHE A 208 -3.15 -6.41 18.32
CA PHE A 208 -4.02 -6.49 19.50
C PHE A 208 -3.19 -6.63 20.78
N ILE A 209 -2.24 -5.72 20.94
CA ILE A 209 -1.32 -5.67 22.08
C ILE A 209 -1.89 -4.81 23.21
N ALA A 210 -1.09 -4.58 24.24
CA ALA A 210 -1.44 -3.76 25.41
C ALA A 210 -2.18 -2.46 25.05
N GLY A 211 -3.02 -1.98 25.96
CA GLY A 211 -3.88 -0.81 25.77
C GLY A 211 -5.21 -1.16 25.11
N THR A 212 -5.80 -0.23 24.38
CA THR A 212 -7.16 -0.31 23.85
C THR A 212 -7.23 -0.59 22.35
N ASN A 213 -6.35 -1.44 21.83
CA ASN A 213 -6.27 -1.82 20.41
C ASN A 213 -6.01 -0.64 19.44
N ARG A 214 -5.48 0.48 19.92
CA ARG A 214 -5.11 1.62 19.08
C ARG A 214 -4.02 1.27 18.09
N ALA A 215 -3.14 0.33 18.43
CA ALA A 215 -2.11 -0.16 17.50
C ALA A 215 -2.77 -0.82 16.28
N MET A 216 -3.78 -1.67 16.46
CA MET A 216 -4.51 -2.26 15.32
C MET A 216 -5.06 -1.17 14.40
N PHE A 217 -5.70 -0.15 14.95
CA PHE A 217 -6.23 0.95 14.16
C PHE A 217 -5.13 1.74 13.45
N ARG A 218 -4.07 2.15 14.17
CA ARG A 218 -2.94 2.90 13.59
C ARG A 218 -2.30 2.16 12.42
N TYR A 219 -1.98 0.88 12.62
CA TYR A 219 -1.35 0.09 11.55
C TYR A 219 -2.31 -0.22 10.40
N THR A 220 -3.61 -0.29 10.65
CA THR A 220 -4.61 -0.37 9.56
C THR A 220 -4.60 0.91 8.72
N MET A 221 -4.58 2.09 9.35
CA MET A 221 -4.47 3.36 8.64
C MET A 221 -3.17 3.45 7.85
N LEU A 222 -2.04 3.15 8.47
CA LEU A 222 -0.72 3.19 7.85
C LEU A 222 -0.61 2.21 6.67
N ASN A 223 -1.05 0.97 6.87
CA ASN A 223 -0.88 -0.09 5.89
C ASN A 223 -1.91 -0.06 4.76
N HIS A 224 -3.11 0.46 4.99
CA HIS A 224 -4.19 0.38 4.01
C HIS A 224 -4.70 1.72 3.51
N LEU A 225 -4.48 2.80 4.27
CA LEU A 225 -4.80 4.16 3.83
C LEU A 225 -3.55 5.02 3.61
N CYS A 226 -2.34 4.52 3.87
CA CYS A 226 -1.08 5.26 3.76
C CYS A 226 -1.08 6.56 4.57
N GLU A 227 -1.71 6.54 5.75
CA GLU A 227 -1.81 7.67 6.65
C GLU A 227 -1.39 7.26 8.06
N ASP A 228 -0.40 7.91 8.65
CA ASP A 228 -0.14 7.78 10.07
C ASP A 228 -0.99 8.78 10.88
N LEU A 229 -1.24 8.49 12.14
CA LEU A 229 -2.06 9.33 13.02
C LEU A 229 -1.54 10.76 13.14
N GLU A 230 -0.23 10.95 13.05
CA GLU A 230 0.39 12.27 13.07
C GLU A 230 0.01 13.14 11.85
N GLN A 231 -0.28 12.52 10.72
CA GLN A 231 -0.67 13.21 9.48
C GLN A 231 -2.13 13.63 9.48
N ILE A 232 -2.97 12.89 10.20
CA ILE A 232 -4.43 13.05 10.23
C ILE A 232 -4.95 13.60 11.56
N GLN A 233 -4.11 14.28 12.32
CA GLN A 233 -4.50 15.00 13.55
C GLN A 233 -5.63 15.99 13.25
N ASP A 234 -6.68 15.99 14.07
CA ASP A 234 -7.77 16.95 13.98
C ASP A 234 -8.24 17.38 15.39
N PRO A 235 -7.73 18.49 15.94
CA PRO A 235 -8.11 18.96 17.26
C PRO A 235 -9.54 19.53 17.32
N THR A 236 -10.25 19.62 16.19
CA THR A 236 -11.62 20.15 16.11
C THR A 236 -12.69 19.07 16.36
N ARG A 237 -12.26 17.82 16.51
CA ARG A 237 -13.19 16.71 16.83
C ARG A 237 -13.48 16.69 18.34
N PRO A 238 -14.71 16.33 18.74
CA PRO A 238 -15.04 16.24 20.17
C PRO A 238 -14.29 15.08 20.82
N PRO A 239 -13.68 15.27 22.01
CA PRO A 239 -12.97 14.20 22.73
C PRO A 239 -13.90 13.42 23.68
N ASP A 240 -15.17 13.37 23.39
CA ASP A 240 -16.24 12.77 24.22
C ASP A 240 -16.11 11.24 24.37
N ARG A 241 -15.42 10.58 23.43
CA ARG A 241 -15.15 9.12 23.47
C ARG A 241 -13.70 8.77 23.73
N VAL A 242 -12.93 9.68 24.32
CA VAL A 242 -11.56 9.37 24.72
C VAL A 242 -11.58 8.49 25.97
N ARG A 243 -10.90 7.35 25.90
CA ARG A 243 -10.92 6.33 26.92
C ARG A 243 -10.10 6.71 28.15
N GLN A 244 -10.39 6.08 29.29
CA GLN A 244 -9.74 6.33 30.59
C GLN A 244 -8.23 6.14 30.57
N ASP A 245 -7.68 5.22 29.78
CA ASP A 245 -6.25 4.96 29.70
C ASP A 245 -5.44 6.16 29.21
N VAL A 246 -6.05 7.10 28.47
CA VAL A 246 -5.40 8.34 28.05
C VAL A 246 -5.18 9.31 29.22
N SER A 247 -6.06 9.31 30.20
CA SER A 247 -5.90 10.14 31.39
C SER A 247 -4.73 9.71 32.29
N ARG A 248 -4.26 8.47 32.17
CA ARG A 248 -3.10 7.94 32.91
C ARG A 248 -1.77 8.30 32.27
N SER A 249 -1.69 8.34 30.95
CA SER A 249 -0.50 8.73 30.19
C SER A 249 -0.75 10.06 29.50
N PRO A 250 -0.55 11.10 30.09
CA PRO A 250 0.57 11.77 30.79
C PRO A 250 0.40 11.99 32.30
N GLY A 251 -0.12 11.07 33.03
CA GLY A 251 -0.16 11.18 34.49
C GLY A 251 -1.32 12.04 35.01
N GLY A 252 -2.43 12.14 34.28
CA GLY A 252 -3.62 12.90 34.68
C GLY A 252 -3.52 14.41 34.42
N ASP A 253 -2.45 14.90 33.79
CA ASP A 253 -2.35 16.33 33.42
C ASP A 253 -3.17 16.59 32.14
N SER A 254 -4.33 17.21 32.31
CA SER A 254 -5.23 17.55 31.19
C SER A 254 -4.64 18.56 30.21
N ARG A 255 -3.64 19.34 30.61
CA ARG A 255 -2.95 20.30 29.73
C ARG A 255 -2.10 19.54 28.70
N VAL A 256 -1.36 18.53 29.15
CA VAL A 256 -0.56 17.68 28.27
C VAL A 256 -1.46 16.93 27.29
N PHE A 257 -2.58 16.36 27.76
CA PHE A 257 -3.55 15.71 26.90
C PHE A 257 -4.12 16.65 25.83
N ARG A 258 -4.57 17.85 26.23
CA ARG A 258 -5.18 18.82 25.30
C ARG A 258 -4.18 19.36 24.27
N ASN A 259 -2.91 19.51 24.65
CA ASN A 259 -1.90 20.08 23.75
C ASN A 259 -1.26 19.06 22.83
N ASN A 260 -1.11 17.79 23.27
CA ASN A 260 -0.30 16.81 22.54
C ASN A 260 -1.07 15.56 22.09
N CYS A 261 -2.20 15.21 22.73
CA CYS A 261 -2.83 13.92 22.52
C CYS A 261 -4.21 14.02 21.87
N VAL A 262 -4.98 15.07 22.19
CA VAL A 262 -6.40 15.18 21.79
C VAL A 262 -6.61 15.13 20.29
N ALA A 263 -5.70 15.73 19.50
CA ALA A 263 -5.82 15.82 18.06
C ALA A 263 -5.86 14.45 17.34
N CYS A 264 -5.15 13.45 17.88
CA CYS A 264 -5.22 12.08 17.42
C CYS A 264 -6.40 11.32 18.05
N HIS A 265 -6.52 11.41 19.39
CA HIS A 265 -7.44 10.58 20.14
C HIS A 265 -8.92 10.91 19.88
N ALA A 266 -9.25 12.20 19.68
CA ALA A 266 -10.63 12.62 19.45
C ALA A 266 -11.26 11.97 18.18
N GLY A 267 -10.46 11.67 17.16
CA GLY A 267 -10.94 10.97 15.96
C GLY A 267 -10.67 9.47 15.99
N MET A 268 -9.53 9.06 16.52
CA MET A 268 -9.10 7.66 16.56
C MET A 268 -9.93 6.82 17.54
N ASP A 269 -10.12 7.28 18.78
CA ASP A 269 -10.73 6.47 19.84
C ASP A 269 -12.18 6.03 19.53
N PRO A 270 -13.05 6.89 18.93
CA PRO A 270 -14.37 6.45 18.49
C PRO A 270 -14.32 5.32 17.45
N LEU A 271 -13.34 5.32 16.54
CA LEU A 271 -13.17 4.28 15.53
C LEU A 271 -12.57 3.00 16.11
N THR A 272 -11.57 3.11 16.99
CA THR A 272 -10.93 1.92 17.59
C THR A 272 -11.85 1.15 18.52
N GLN A 273 -12.97 1.73 18.93
CA GLN A 273 -13.98 1.05 19.71
C GLN A 273 -14.54 -0.20 18.99
N ALA A 274 -14.50 -0.22 17.65
CA ALA A 274 -14.82 -1.41 16.84
C ALA A 274 -14.05 -2.68 17.24
N PHE A 275 -12.91 -2.53 17.88
CA PHE A 275 -12.08 -3.63 18.34
C PHE A 275 -12.24 -3.97 19.83
N ALA A 276 -13.30 -3.48 20.48
CA ALA A 276 -13.48 -3.62 21.93
C ALA A 276 -13.62 -5.08 22.40
N TYR A 277 -14.09 -5.97 21.53
CA TYR A 277 -14.28 -7.39 21.84
C TYR A 277 -13.09 -8.28 21.46
N TYR A 278 -12.02 -7.72 20.89
CA TYR A 278 -10.86 -8.46 20.40
C TYR A 278 -9.65 -8.32 21.32
N ASP A 279 -8.89 -9.40 21.41
CA ASP A 279 -7.60 -9.46 22.07
C ASP A 279 -6.70 -10.51 21.44
N TYR A 280 -5.42 -10.50 21.76
CA TYR A 280 -4.54 -11.61 21.49
C TYR A 280 -4.15 -12.28 22.80
N ASP A 281 -4.34 -13.59 22.88
CA ASP A 281 -3.92 -14.41 24.01
C ASP A 281 -2.54 -14.97 23.71
N ASP A 282 -1.51 -14.40 24.34
CA ASP A 282 -0.11 -14.82 24.16
C ASP A 282 0.13 -16.27 24.60
N ALA A 283 -0.57 -16.74 25.64
CA ALA A 283 -0.42 -18.11 26.13
C ALA A 283 -1.07 -19.13 25.19
N ALA A 284 -2.21 -18.79 24.61
CA ALA A 284 -2.90 -19.62 23.62
C ALA A 284 -2.38 -19.40 22.18
N GLY A 285 -1.59 -18.35 21.93
CA GLY A 285 -1.01 -18.01 20.64
C GLY A 285 -2.03 -17.59 19.57
N ARG A 286 -3.21 -17.09 19.97
CA ARG A 286 -4.33 -16.86 19.06
C ARG A 286 -5.12 -15.59 19.32
N LEU A 287 -5.84 -15.15 18.29
CA LEU A 287 -6.91 -14.16 18.43
C LEU A 287 -8.00 -14.68 19.37
N VAL A 288 -8.46 -13.81 20.26
CA VAL A 288 -9.62 -14.05 21.14
C VAL A 288 -10.70 -13.02 20.83
N TYR A 289 -11.93 -13.47 20.71
CA TYR A 289 -13.13 -12.65 20.54
C TYR A 289 -14.15 -12.95 21.63
N SER A 290 -14.58 -11.90 22.33
CA SER A 290 -15.56 -12.02 23.43
C SER A 290 -16.89 -11.43 22.96
N ASN A 291 -17.74 -12.24 22.38
CA ASN A 291 -19.01 -11.78 21.82
C ASN A 291 -19.85 -11.01 22.86
N GLY A 292 -20.14 -9.74 22.59
CA GLY A 292 -20.93 -8.87 23.46
C GLY A 292 -20.23 -8.40 24.73
N GLN A 293 -18.95 -8.71 24.92
CA GLN A 293 -18.20 -8.33 26.12
C GLN A 293 -16.94 -7.55 25.81
N VAL A 294 -16.87 -6.33 26.32
CA VAL A 294 -15.66 -5.51 26.22
C VAL A 294 -14.50 -6.18 26.96
N ARG A 295 -13.34 -6.30 26.32
CA ARG A 295 -12.15 -6.93 26.90
C ARG A 295 -11.66 -6.14 28.12
N PRO A 296 -11.14 -6.81 29.16
CA PRO A 296 -10.70 -6.14 30.40
C PRO A 296 -9.68 -5.02 30.20
N LYS A 297 -8.83 -5.11 29.18
CA LYS A 297 -7.84 -4.07 28.86
C LYS A 297 -8.44 -2.71 28.48
N TYR A 298 -9.74 -2.64 28.18
CA TYR A 298 -10.46 -1.38 27.97
C TYR A 298 -10.90 -0.70 29.25
N PHE A 299 -10.78 -1.38 30.39
CA PHE A 299 -11.09 -0.84 31.69
C PHE A 299 -9.79 -0.47 32.41
N ASN A 300 -9.66 0.78 32.82
CA ASN A 300 -8.55 1.23 33.63
C ASN A 300 -8.92 1.17 35.12
N ASN A 301 -7.90 1.04 35.94
CA ASN A 301 -8.02 1.29 37.37
C ASN A 301 -8.23 2.81 37.57
N ASP A 302 -9.39 3.22 38.05
CA ASP A 302 -9.79 4.61 38.26
C ASP A 302 -9.49 5.10 39.70
N GLU A 303 -8.91 4.27 40.57
CA GLU A 303 -8.48 4.67 41.90
C GLU A 303 -7.47 5.81 41.88
N THR A 304 -6.61 5.81 40.86
CA THR A 304 -5.53 6.80 40.72
C THR A 304 -5.88 7.96 39.79
N PHE A 305 -6.78 7.74 38.83
CA PHE A 305 -7.13 8.71 37.77
C PHE A 305 -8.64 8.89 37.69
N ARG A 306 -9.06 10.11 37.36
CA ARG A 306 -10.48 10.34 37.09
C ARG A 306 -10.89 9.53 35.85
N PRO A 307 -12.02 8.82 35.91
CA PRO A 307 -12.55 8.09 34.78
C PRO A 307 -12.79 9.03 33.60
N GLY A 308 -12.32 8.61 32.42
CA GLY A 308 -12.73 9.18 31.16
C GLY A 308 -13.94 8.43 30.61
N PHE A 309 -14.05 8.36 29.28
CA PHE A 309 -15.08 7.57 28.64
C PHE A 309 -14.85 6.07 28.88
N VAL A 310 -15.87 5.40 29.36
CA VAL A 310 -15.88 3.94 29.51
C VAL A 310 -16.49 3.34 28.23
N THR A 311 -15.74 2.47 27.56
CA THR A 311 -16.21 1.76 26.35
C THR A 311 -17.34 0.79 26.72
N PRO A 312 -18.59 1.01 26.29
CA PRO A 312 -19.71 0.16 26.70
C PRO A 312 -19.85 -1.10 25.82
N ASP A 313 -19.43 -1.01 24.57
CA ASP A 313 -19.57 -2.03 23.53
C ASP A 313 -18.60 -1.74 22.35
N ASP A 314 -18.81 -2.41 21.21
CA ASP A 314 -18.00 -2.27 20.00
C ASP A 314 -18.60 -1.31 18.95
N ARG A 315 -19.53 -0.45 19.33
CA ARG A 315 -20.07 0.58 18.44
C ARG A 315 -19.04 1.67 18.21
N TRP A 316 -18.82 1.99 16.93
CA TRP A 316 -17.88 2.99 16.48
C TRP A 316 -18.58 4.10 15.69
N ASP A 317 -17.98 5.30 15.68
CA ASP A 317 -18.39 6.45 14.88
C ASP A 317 -17.17 7.07 14.20
N ASN A 318 -17.33 7.45 12.93
CA ASN A 318 -16.29 8.11 12.15
C ASN A 318 -16.44 9.63 12.23
N TYR A 319 -15.85 10.25 13.25
CA TYR A 319 -15.84 11.70 13.39
C TYR A 319 -15.01 12.40 12.30
N TRP A 320 -14.15 11.66 11.58
CA TRP A 320 -13.36 12.19 10.47
C TRP A 320 -14.14 12.38 9.18
N ARG A 321 -15.40 11.99 9.11
CA ARG A 321 -16.28 12.40 8.01
C ARG A 321 -16.52 13.91 7.96
N LYS A 322 -16.15 14.62 9.02
CA LYS A 322 -16.20 16.09 9.15
C LYS A 322 -14.80 16.63 9.43
N GLY A 323 -14.59 17.92 9.17
CA GLY A 323 -13.32 18.59 9.36
C GLY A 323 -12.30 18.24 8.27
N ARG A 324 -11.03 18.39 8.58
CA ARG A 324 -9.94 18.23 7.60
C ARG A 324 -9.84 16.81 7.02
N ASN A 325 -10.18 15.80 7.81
CA ASN A 325 -10.08 14.41 7.39
C ASN A 325 -11.27 13.93 6.52
N ALA A 326 -12.26 14.79 6.24
CA ALA A 326 -13.23 14.54 5.19
C ALA A 326 -12.56 14.39 3.80
N LEU A 327 -11.36 14.97 3.63
CA LEU A 327 -10.53 14.83 2.42
C LEU A 327 -10.01 13.40 2.17
N LEU A 328 -10.11 12.48 3.14
CA LEU A 328 -9.85 11.06 2.92
C LEU A 328 -10.89 10.42 1.98
N GLY A 329 -11.99 11.13 1.68
CA GLY A 329 -12.98 10.73 0.69
C GLY A 329 -13.81 9.53 1.13
N TRP A 330 -14.49 9.66 2.27
CA TRP A 330 -15.38 8.64 2.82
C TRP A 330 -16.59 8.38 1.89
N ASP A 331 -16.92 7.10 1.69
CA ASP A 331 -18.05 6.71 0.87
C ASP A 331 -19.37 7.26 1.47
N PRO A 332 -20.10 8.14 0.75
CA PRO A 332 -21.33 8.73 1.26
C PRO A 332 -22.50 7.73 1.37
N SER A 333 -22.39 6.57 0.73
CA SER A 333 -23.39 5.49 0.83
C SER A 333 -23.28 4.70 2.15
N LEU A 334 -22.15 4.80 2.85
CA LEU A 334 -21.95 4.16 4.14
C LEU A 334 -22.36 5.11 5.29
N PRO A 335 -22.88 4.57 6.40
CA PRO A 335 -23.45 5.40 7.47
C PRO A 335 -22.40 6.19 8.28
N GLY A 336 -21.12 5.88 8.19
CA GLY A 336 -20.06 6.49 8.99
C GLY A 336 -20.08 6.07 10.47
N SER A 337 -20.83 5.03 10.80
CA SER A 337 -20.91 4.42 12.11
C SER A 337 -21.30 2.94 11.97
N GLY A 338 -21.08 2.15 12.99
CA GLY A 338 -21.42 0.72 12.95
C GLY A 338 -21.01 -0.02 14.22
N GLN A 339 -20.98 -1.35 14.12
CA GLN A 339 -20.58 -2.26 15.17
C GLN A 339 -19.51 -3.21 14.65
N GLY A 340 -18.48 -3.45 15.46
CA GLY A 340 -17.43 -4.40 15.22
C GLY A 340 -16.47 -4.08 14.08
N ALA A 341 -15.41 -4.86 14.03
CA ALA A 341 -14.29 -4.67 13.10
C ALA A 341 -14.70 -4.82 11.62
N LYS A 342 -15.65 -5.72 11.31
CA LYS A 342 -16.11 -5.93 9.94
C LYS A 342 -16.72 -4.68 9.32
N SER A 343 -17.59 -4.00 10.04
CA SER A 343 -18.25 -2.79 9.56
C SER A 343 -17.26 -1.62 9.48
N LEU A 344 -16.33 -1.51 10.42
CA LEU A 344 -15.23 -0.54 10.33
C LEU A 344 -14.34 -0.81 9.12
N GLY A 345 -13.99 -2.06 8.85
CA GLY A 345 -13.20 -2.45 7.68
C GLY A 345 -13.85 -1.99 6.36
N ARG A 346 -15.18 -2.11 6.24
CA ARG A 346 -15.92 -1.60 5.08
C ARG A 346 -15.85 -0.08 4.96
N GLU A 347 -16.01 0.65 6.06
CA GLU A 347 -15.89 2.11 6.11
C GLU A 347 -14.52 2.57 5.62
N LEU A 348 -13.45 1.96 6.12
CA LEU A 348 -12.08 2.31 5.75
C LEU A 348 -11.78 1.95 4.28
N ALA A 349 -12.16 0.74 3.84
CA ALA A 349 -11.92 0.27 2.48
C ALA A 349 -12.82 0.94 1.43
N GLY A 350 -13.92 1.57 1.84
CA GLY A 350 -14.78 2.38 0.98
C GLY A 350 -14.21 3.77 0.68
N SER A 351 -13.18 4.23 1.39
CA SER A 351 -12.63 5.57 1.20
C SER A 351 -11.80 5.70 -0.08
N GLU A 352 -11.78 6.90 -0.68
CA GLU A 352 -10.88 7.22 -1.81
C GLU A 352 -9.41 7.02 -1.42
N ARG A 353 -9.07 7.35 -0.17
CA ARG A 353 -7.71 7.21 0.33
C ARG A 353 -7.24 5.76 0.35
N PHE A 354 -8.12 4.81 0.69
CA PHE A 354 -7.83 3.38 0.59
C PHE A 354 -7.46 3.00 -0.85
N ALA A 355 -8.32 3.33 -1.82
CA ALA A 355 -8.09 2.96 -3.21
C ALA A 355 -6.77 3.57 -3.73
N ARG A 356 -6.53 4.85 -3.46
CA ARG A 356 -5.30 5.54 -3.84
C ARG A 356 -4.06 4.93 -3.18
N CYS A 357 -4.13 4.62 -1.89
CA CYS A 357 -3.02 4.01 -1.15
C CYS A 357 -2.60 2.67 -1.76
N GLN A 358 -3.54 1.80 -2.11
CA GLN A 358 -3.20 0.51 -2.74
C GLN A 358 -2.49 0.72 -4.08
N VAL A 359 -2.95 1.68 -4.88
CA VAL A 359 -2.31 2.03 -6.16
C VAL A 359 -0.91 2.61 -5.96
N GLU A 360 -0.74 3.55 -5.04
CA GLU A 360 0.58 4.14 -4.72
C GLU A 360 1.59 3.09 -4.26
N LYS A 361 1.14 2.11 -3.47
CA LYS A 361 1.98 1.00 -3.00
C LYS A 361 2.40 0.08 -4.15
N VAL A 362 1.49 -0.27 -5.05
CA VAL A 362 1.81 -1.05 -6.24
C VAL A 362 2.75 -0.27 -7.16
N PHE A 363 2.47 1.02 -7.39
CA PHE A 363 3.36 1.89 -8.18
C PHE A 363 4.78 1.87 -7.61
N LYS A 364 4.94 2.10 -6.29
CA LYS A 364 6.25 2.05 -5.63
C LYS A 364 6.93 0.69 -5.79
N ASN A 365 6.18 -0.40 -5.68
CA ASN A 365 6.73 -1.75 -5.77
C ASN A 365 7.20 -2.10 -7.20
N VAL A 366 6.44 -1.69 -8.22
CA VAL A 366 6.70 -2.05 -9.62
C VAL A 366 7.66 -1.05 -10.29
N CYS A 367 7.50 0.24 -10.00
CA CYS A 367 8.34 1.29 -10.62
C CYS A 367 9.62 1.56 -9.84
N PHE A 368 9.80 0.95 -8.64
CA PHE A 368 10.94 1.14 -7.72
C PHE A 368 11.17 2.59 -7.29
N ARG A 369 10.16 3.42 -7.40
CA ARG A 369 10.13 4.83 -6.97
C ARG A 369 8.73 5.25 -6.55
N VAL A 370 8.63 6.31 -5.78
CA VAL A 370 7.34 6.95 -5.48
C VAL A 370 6.93 7.88 -6.63
N PRO A 371 5.63 8.19 -6.79
CA PRO A 371 5.18 9.20 -7.74
C PRO A 371 5.84 10.55 -7.46
N SER A 372 6.60 11.10 -8.42
CA SER A 372 7.48 12.24 -8.17
C SER A 372 7.07 13.52 -8.92
N ASP A 373 6.41 13.42 -10.06
CA ASP A 373 6.02 14.53 -10.90
C ASP A 373 4.51 14.58 -11.20
N ALA A 374 4.09 15.51 -12.04
CA ALA A 374 2.69 15.69 -12.41
C ALA A 374 2.16 14.51 -13.26
N GLN A 375 3.01 13.89 -14.09
CA GLN A 375 2.64 12.76 -14.94
C GLN A 375 2.42 11.52 -14.10
N ASP A 376 3.29 11.24 -13.14
CA ASP A 376 3.13 10.14 -12.18
C ASP A 376 1.83 10.28 -11.38
N ARG A 377 1.57 11.49 -10.86
CA ARG A 377 0.35 11.75 -10.08
C ARG A 377 -0.91 11.54 -10.93
N ALA A 378 -0.92 12.06 -12.16
CA ALA A 378 -2.04 11.83 -13.08
C ALA A 378 -2.21 10.33 -13.41
N ARG A 379 -1.09 9.59 -13.51
CA ARG A 379 -1.15 8.15 -13.74
C ARG A 379 -1.71 7.40 -12.53
N VAL A 380 -1.30 7.76 -11.32
CA VAL A 380 -1.86 7.21 -10.07
C VAL A 380 -3.37 7.51 -9.98
N ASP A 381 -3.81 8.72 -10.34
CA ASP A 381 -5.24 9.09 -10.37
C ASP A 381 -6.01 8.21 -11.36
N ALA A 382 -5.48 8.02 -12.57
CA ALA A 382 -6.09 7.16 -13.59
C ALA A 382 -6.16 5.69 -13.14
N MET A 383 -5.08 5.15 -12.55
CA MET A 383 -5.06 3.79 -12.02
C MET A 383 -6.00 3.62 -10.82
N THR A 384 -6.17 4.66 -9.97
CA THR A 384 -7.12 4.63 -8.86
C THR A 384 -8.56 4.55 -9.37
N ALA A 385 -8.89 5.33 -10.40
CA ALA A 385 -10.20 5.23 -11.06
C ALA A 385 -10.41 3.85 -11.73
N SER A 386 -9.38 3.33 -12.42
CA SER A 386 -9.39 1.99 -13.02
C SER A 386 -9.58 0.90 -11.96
N PHE A 387 -8.87 0.97 -10.84
CA PHE A 387 -8.97 0.02 -9.73
C PHE A 387 -10.40 -0.10 -9.23
N LYS A 388 -11.06 1.03 -8.95
CA LYS A 388 -12.46 1.08 -8.52
C LYS A 388 -13.41 0.53 -9.61
N ALA A 389 -13.24 0.96 -10.86
CA ALA A 389 -14.07 0.57 -11.99
C ALA A 389 -13.95 -0.94 -12.31
N ASN A 390 -12.79 -1.55 -12.06
CA ASN A 390 -12.53 -2.97 -12.27
C ASN A 390 -12.67 -3.79 -10.97
N ARG A 391 -13.67 -3.48 -10.16
CA ARG A 391 -14.02 -4.22 -8.92
C ARG A 391 -12.84 -4.36 -7.96
N TYR A 392 -12.03 -3.34 -7.82
CA TYR A 392 -10.84 -3.34 -6.96
C TYR A 392 -9.86 -4.49 -7.27
N SER A 393 -9.65 -4.79 -8.56
CA SER A 393 -8.66 -5.77 -9.02
C SER A 393 -7.25 -5.25 -8.79
N LEU A 394 -6.61 -5.70 -7.72
CA LEU A 394 -5.22 -5.32 -7.43
C LEU A 394 -4.25 -5.91 -8.45
N LYS A 395 -4.56 -7.10 -8.99
CA LYS A 395 -3.81 -7.74 -10.07
C LYS A 395 -3.72 -6.83 -11.30
N ARG A 396 -4.83 -6.16 -11.64
CA ARG A 396 -4.86 -5.20 -12.74
C ARG A 396 -4.00 -3.96 -12.46
N VAL A 397 -3.98 -3.46 -11.23
CA VAL A 397 -3.10 -2.33 -10.85
C VAL A 397 -1.64 -2.67 -11.07
N PHE A 398 -1.20 -3.89 -10.73
CA PHE A 398 0.16 -4.37 -11.02
C PHE A 398 0.45 -4.33 -12.53
N ALA A 399 -0.49 -4.78 -13.38
CA ALA A 399 -0.34 -4.75 -14.82
C ALA A 399 -0.25 -3.31 -15.37
N GLU A 400 -1.10 -2.42 -14.92
CA GLU A 400 -1.13 -1.01 -15.34
C GLU A 400 0.12 -0.25 -14.91
N ALA A 401 0.60 -0.48 -13.68
CA ALA A 401 1.84 0.13 -13.18
C ALA A 401 3.06 -0.36 -13.96
N ALA A 402 3.17 -1.67 -14.22
CA ALA A 402 4.25 -2.25 -15.00
C ALA A 402 4.29 -1.73 -16.45
N THR A 403 3.11 -1.59 -17.06
CA THR A 403 2.97 -1.01 -18.39
C THR A 403 3.44 0.45 -18.42
N TYR A 404 3.10 1.24 -17.40
CA TYR A 404 3.53 2.64 -17.30
C TYR A 404 5.05 2.76 -17.17
N CYS A 405 5.66 1.94 -16.32
CA CYS A 405 7.09 2.01 -16.02
C CYS A 405 7.98 1.20 -16.98
N ILE A 406 7.43 0.64 -18.05
CA ILE A 406 8.16 -0.24 -18.99
C ILE A 406 9.28 0.49 -19.75
N GLY A 407 9.14 1.78 -19.93
CA GLY A 407 10.08 2.63 -20.68
C GLY A 407 11.21 3.25 -19.84
N GLU A 408 11.19 3.04 -18.52
CA GLU A 408 12.14 3.69 -17.57
C GLU A 408 13.39 2.84 -17.32
#